data_16dfae579c171ea00317557b55d4884c
#
_entry.id   16dfae579c171ea00317557b55d4884c
#
_cell.length_a   1.000
_cell.length_b   1.000
_cell.length_c   1.000
_cell.angle_alpha   90.00
_cell.angle_beta   90.00
_cell.angle_gamma   90.00
#
_symmetry.space_group_name_H-M   'P 1'
#
loop_
_entity.id
_entity.type
_entity.pdbx_description
1 polymer ?
#
loop_
_entity_poly.entity_id
_entity_poly.type
_entity_poly.pdbx_seq_one_letter_code
_entity_poly.pdbx_strand_id
1 'polypeptide(L)'
;MFQGREREKKAMEEKTPTTRELTEILAKLGLPGIGEEAIRAFTAEEDGGAYAVWRIDTGSGKYVLKRAKAFELETYRCFFREKKPYAPAFYGSCAFGGAEYFLMEYCTGEDLCRCEREKLRKALDALIEMQDEFWQREELYDSALTLEKSLVGIENRGRYLGSKHLEEAYAAFVKIYRTTPRTLCHDDLLPFNLLIGERAVLIDWEYGGILPYPSSFARLIAHGRQEEGVFFYMTQDDRNFAIQYYYDGLVRKHGIPYAEYRRTLDDFLFYEYCEWVMLGNRYDNRSDERYGYYLRLAEELAQKLIQQENDPVFQAKETR
;
A
#
# COMPACT_ATOMS: atom_id res chain seq x y z
N MET A 1 1.59 -8.91 -5.57
CA MET A 1 0.84 -9.73 -6.54
C MET A 1 0.91 -11.24 -6.29
N PHE A 2 2.08 -11.90 -6.14
CA PHE A 2 2.15 -13.36 -5.97
C PHE A 2 1.83 -13.88 -4.55
N GLN A 3 2.16 -13.19 -3.48
CA GLN A 3 1.70 -13.57 -2.13
C GLN A 3 0.18 -13.41 -1.98
N GLY A 4 -0.42 -12.44 -2.69
CA GLY A 4 -1.86 -12.34 -2.85
C GLY A 4 -2.44 -13.60 -3.49
N ARG A 5 -1.88 -14.09 -4.58
CA ARG A 5 -2.44 -15.25 -5.33
C ARG A 5 -2.46 -16.57 -4.56
N GLU A 6 -1.47 -16.89 -3.73
CA GLU A 6 -1.55 -18.10 -2.87
C GLU A 6 -2.52 -17.92 -1.70
N ARG A 7 -2.58 -16.73 -1.11
CA ARG A 7 -3.57 -16.38 -0.10
C ARG A 7 -4.96 -16.25 -0.70
N GLU A 8 -5.07 -15.68 -1.91
CA GLU A 8 -6.33 -15.61 -2.67
C GLU A 8 -6.81 -16.98 -3.12
N LYS A 9 -5.95 -17.92 -3.57
CA LYS A 9 -6.35 -19.30 -3.83
C LYS A 9 -6.88 -20.01 -2.58
N LYS A 10 -6.28 -19.76 -1.42
CA LYS A 10 -6.75 -20.29 -0.14
C LYS A 10 -8.02 -19.59 0.36
N ALA A 11 -8.19 -18.29 0.05
CA ALA A 11 -9.42 -17.53 0.32
C ALA A 11 -10.54 -17.83 -0.71
N MET A 12 -10.20 -18.28 -1.93
CA MET A 12 -11.18 -18.73 -2.94
C MET A 12 -11.88 -20.05 -2.58
N GLU A 13 -11.37 -20.85 -1.62
CA GLU A 13 -12.11 -21.97 -1.03
C GLU A 13 -13.18 -21.52 -0.02
N GLU A 14 -13.18 -20.24 0.37
CA GLU A 14 -14.23 -19.69 1.22
C GLU A 14 -15.44 -19.30 0.34
N LYS A 15 -16.55 -19.95 0.59
CA LYS A 15 -17.82 -19.81 -0.13
C LYS A 15 -18.18 -18.33 -0.36
N THR A 16 -18.23 -17.93 -1.63
CA THR A 16 -18.78 -16.61 -2.02
C THR A 16 -20.25 -16.54 -1.59
N PRO A 17 -20.70 -15.47 -0.93
CA PRO A 17 -22.10 -15.35 -0.53
C PRO A 17 -23.01 -15.33 -1.74
N THR A 18 -24.15 -16.00 -1.61
CA THR A 18 -25.24 -15.94 -2.59
C THR A 18 -25.86 -14.54 -2.61
N THR A 19 -26.57 -14.19 -3.68
CA THR A 19 -27.23 -12.88 -3.77
C THR A 19 -28.22 -12.66 -2.62
N ARG A 20 -28.92 -13.70 -2.16
CA ARG A 20 -29.79 -13.64 -0.99
C ARG A 20 -29.00 -13.33 0.29
N GLU A 21 -27.85 -13.98 0.51
CA GLU A 21 -26.99 -13.70 1.66
C GLU A 21 -26.46 -12.25 1.60
N LEU A 22 -26.14 -11.73 0.40
CA LEU A 22 -25.76 -10.32 0.22
C LEU A 22 -26.88 -9.35 0.61
N THR A 23 -28.14 -9.63 0.26
CA THR A 23 -29.28 -8.78 0.69
C THR A 23 -29.48 -8.81 2.20
N GLU A 24 -29.25 -9.95 2.87
CA GLU A 24 -29.27 -10.06 4.34
C GLU A 24 -28.14 -9.26 4.99
N ILE A 25 -26.92 -9.30 4.42
CA ILE A 25 -25.76 -8.49 4.88
C ILE A 25 -26.08 -7.00 4.74
N LEU A 26 -26.61 -6.57 3.58
CA LEU A 26 -26.98 -5.18 3.33
C LEU A 26 -28.06 -4.68 4.30
N ALA A 27 -29.05 -5.51 4.61
CA ALA A 27 -30.08 -5.16 5.60
C ALA A 27 -29.48 -4.93 6.99
N LYS A 28 -28.50 -5.74 7.43
CA LYS A 28 -27.77 -5.54 8.68
C LYS A 28 -26.92 -4.26 8.68
N LEU A 29 -26.47 -3.80 7.50
CA LEU A 29 -25.71 -2.57 7.31
C LEU A 29 -26.60 -1.33 7.08
N GLY A 30 -27.91 -1.44 7.31
CA GLY A 30 -28.83 -0.32 7.22
C GLY A 30 -29.36 -0.03 5.81
N LEU A 31 -29.18 -0.95 4.87
CA LEU A 31 -29.71 -0.89 3.51
C LEU A 31 -30.75 -2.02 3.28
N PRO A 32 -31.93 -1.98 3.94
CA PRO A 32 -32.96 -3.01 3.73
C PRO A 32 -33.63 -2.84 2.37
N GLY A 33 -34.15 -3.95 1.82
CA GLY A 33 -34.98 -3.93 0.61
C GLY A 33 -34.20 -3.70 -0.69
N ILE A 34 -32.89 -3.90 -0.70
CA ILE A 34 -32.07 -3.86 -1.92
C ILE A 34 -32.37 -5.12 -2.74
N GLY A 35 -32.82 -4.93 -3.99
CA GLY A 35 -33.05 -6.02 -4.93
C GLY A 35 -31.74 -6.58 -5.51
N GLU A 36 -31.82 -7.81 -6.02
CA GLU A 36 -30.66 -8.49 -6.60
C GLU A 36 -30.05 -7.74 -7.78
N GLU A 37 -30.87 -7.07 -8.56
CA GLU A 37 -30.48 -6.26 -9.73
C GLU A 37 -29.60 -5.05 -9.39
N ALA A 38 -29.63 -4.62 -8.14
CA ALA A 38 -28.82 -3.51 -7.63
C ALA A 38 -27.41 -3.95 -7.19
N ILE A 39 -27.13 -5.26 -7.14
CA ILE A 39 -25.88 -5.83 -6.65
C ILE A 39 -25.05 -6.32 -7.82
N ARG A 40 -23.83 -5.81 -7.98
CA ARG A 40 -22.91 -6.19 -9.06
C ARG A 40 -21.55 -6.53 -8.48
N ALA A 41 -21.07 -7.76 -8.70
CA ALA A 41 -19.73 -8.19 -8.31
C ALA A 41 -18.66 -7.47 -9.17
N PHE A 42 -17.55 -7.12 -8.56
CA PHE A 42 -16.34 -6.78 -9.30
C PHE A 42 -15.63 -8.07 -9.72
N THR A 43 -15.15 -8.10 -10.95
CA THR A 43 -14.42 -9.23 -11.53
C THR A 43 -13.01 -8.81 -11.90
N ALA A 44 -12.05 -9.73 -11.73
CA ALA A 44 -10.69 -9.52 -12.19
C ALA A 44 -10.64 -9.56 -13.72
N GLU A 45 -9.94 -8.60 -14.33
CA GLU A 45 -9.78 -8.54 -15.79
C GLU A 45 -8.92 -9.68 -16.33
N GLU A 46 -7.96 -10.19 -15.52
CA GLU A 46 -6.98 -11.18 -15.96
C GLU A 46 -7.56 -12.60 -16.12
N ASP A 47 -8.46 -13.02 -15.24
CA ASP A 47 -8.98 -14.40 -15.19
C ASP A 47 -10.50 -14.51 -15.05
N GLY A 48 -11.20 -13.36 -14.99
CA GLY A 48 -12.65 -13.30 -14.78
C GLY A 48 -13.12 -13.75 -13.39
N GLY A 49 -12.19 -13.98 -12.45
CA GLY A 49 -12.49 -14.34 -11.08
C GLY A 49 -13.26 -13.24 -10.35
N ALA A 50 -14.27 -13.60 -9.56
CA ALA A 50 -15.02 -12.62 -8.78
C ALA A 50 -14.22 -12.22 -7.54
N TYR A 51 -14.02 -10.92 -7.34
CA TYR A 51 -13.59 -10.40 -6.05
C TYR A 51 -14.72 -10.53 -5.02
N ALA A 52 -14.38 -10.67 -3.74
CA ALA A 52 -15.37 -10.58 -2.66
C ALA A 52 -15.72 -9.09 -2.37
N VAL A 53 -16.03 -8.37 -3.45
CA VAL A 53 -16.33 -6.94 -3.49
C VAL A 53 -17.52 -6.73 -4.43
N TRP A 54 -18.52 -5.97 -4.00
CA TRP A 54 -19.74 -5.71 -4.76
C TRP A 54 -20.06 -4.23 -4.78
N ARG A 55 -20.40 -3.73 -5.94
CA ARG A 55 -21.04 -2.42 -6.10
C ARG A 55 -22.53 -2.56 -5.84
N ILE A 56 -23.07 -1.65 -5.04
CA ILE A 56 -24.47 -1.57 -4.67
C ILE A 56 -25.04 -0.26 -5.22
N ASP A 57 -25.97 -0.37 -6.17
CA ASP A 57 -26.67 0.78 -6.76
C ASP A 57 -28.04 0.95 -6.07
N THR A 58 -28.24 2.05 -5.36
CA THR A 58 -29.51 2.38 -4.70
C THR A 58 -30.14 3.63 -5.30
N GLY A 59 -31.41 3.88 -5.02
CA GLY A 59 -32.05 5.13 -5.42
C GLY A 59 -31.45 6.40 -4.78
N SER A 60 -30.71 6.25 -3.65
CA SER A 60 -30.10 7.34 -2.91
C SER A 60 -28.59 7.48 -3.10
N GLY A 61 -27.93 6.51 -3.75
CA GLY A 61 -26.47 6.56 -3.94
C GLY A 61 -25.88 5.22 -4.34
N LYS A 62 -24.56 5.23 -4.47
CA LYS A 62 -23.76 4.04 -4.80
C LYS A 62 -22.82 3.73 -3.64
N TYR A 63 -22.66 2.44 -3.36
CA TYR A 63 -21.82 1.94 -2.27
C TYR A 63 -20.95 0.79 -2.77
N VAL A 64 -19.92 0.48 -2.00
CA VAL A 64 -19.14 -0.74 -2.13
C VAL A 64 -19.34 -1.58 -0.88
N LEU A 65 -19.83 -2.81 -1.05
CA LEU A 65 -19.79 -3.85 -0.03
C LEU A 65 -18.54 -4.69 -0.25
N LYS A 66 -17.74 -4.88 0.79
CA LYS A 66 -16.51 -5.67 0.71
C LYS A 66 -16.45 -6.68 1.85
N ARG A 67 -16.01 -7.89 1.58
CA ARG A 67 -15.57 -8.83 2.61
C ARG A 67 -14.21 -8.39 3.10
N ALA A 68 -14.05 -8.20 4.40
CA ALA A 68 -12.82 -7.72 4.99
C ALA A 68 -11.69 -8.73 4.82
N LYS A 69 -10.52 -8.24 4.46
CA LYS A 69 -9.27 -8.98 4.39
C LYS A 69 -8.25 -8.39 5.35
N ALA A 70 -7.32 -9.23 5.81
CA ALA A 70 -6.20 -8.82 6.66
C ALA A 70 -6.57 -7.74 7.71
N PHE A 71 -6.01 -6.55 7.63
CA PHE A 71 -6.22 -5.45 8.56
C PHE A 71 -7.21 -4.38 8.06
N GLU A 72 -7.83 -4.58 6.90
CA GLU A 72 -8.60 -3.53 6.22
C GLU A 72 -9.74 -2.97 7.06
N LEU A 73 -10.59 -3.85 7.62
CA LEU A 73 -11.70 -3.40 8.46
C LEU A 73 -11.24 -2.68 9.73
N GLU A 74 -10.12 -3.16 10.32
CA GLU A 74 -9.52 -2.52 11.48
C GLU A 74 -8.99 -1.12 11.11
N THR A 75 -8.36 -0.99 9.92
CA THR A 75 -7.92 0.30 9.37
C THR A 75 -9.08 1.29 9.26
N TYR A 76 -10.21 0.88 8.68
CA TYR A 76 -11.39 1.74 8.61
C TYR A 76 -11.94 2.09 9.99
N ARG A 77 -12.00 1.14 10.93
CA ARG A 77 -12.49 1.37 12.30
C ARG A 77 -11.58 2.29 13.12
N CYS A 78 -10.28 2.26 12.88
CA CYS A 78 -9.31 3.06 13.63
C CYS A 78 -9.11 4.46 13.04
N PHE A 79 -9.01 4.58 11.72
CA PHE A 79 -8.57 5.81 11.09
C PHE A 79 -9.65 6.54 10.29
N PHE A 80 -10.72 5.85 9.83
CA PHE A 80 -11.71 6.39 8.89
C PHE A 80 -13.15 6.34 9.40
N ARG A 81 -13.35 6.33 10.72
CA ARG A 81 -14.70 6.49 11.29
C ARG A 81 -15.34 7.82 10.91
N GLU A 82 -14.54 8.87 10.90
CA GLU A 82 -14.90 10.16 10.34
C GLU A 82 -14.50 10.21 8.86
N LYS A 83 -15.34 10.85 8.06
CA LYS A 83 -15.06 10.98 6.62
C LYS A 83 -13.74 11.73 6.39
N LYS A 84 -12.86 11.14 5.60
CA LYS A 84 -11.59 11.72 5.18
C LYS A 84 -11.62 12.00 3.68
N PRO A 85 -10.96 13.09 3.20
CA PRO A 85 -10.98 13.43 1.79
C PRO A 85 -10.14 12.48 0.92
N TYR A 86 -9.23 11.73 1.53
CA TYR A 86 -8.26 10.83 0.90
C TYR A 86 -8.62 9.34 1.02
N ALA A 87 -9.75 8.99 1.64
CA ALA A 87 -10.21 7.60 1.77
C ALA A 87 -11.72 7.53 1.56
N PRO A 88 -12.28 6.38 1.08
CA PRO A 88 -13.72 6.17 1.01
C PRO A 88 -14.37 6.31 2.38
N ALA A 89 -15.52 6.97 2.45
CA ALA A 89 -16.29 7.05 3.69
C ALA A 89 -16.72 5.65 4.15
N PHE A 90 -16.55 5.37 5.45
CA PHE A 90 -16.97 4.11 6.08
C PHE A 90 -18.38 4.24 6.64
N TYR A 91 -19.29 3.35 6.25
CA TYR A 91 -20.69 3.39 6.67
C TYR A 91 -21.05 2.35 7.72
N GLY A 92 -20.19 1.37 7.95
CA GLY A 92 -20.41 0.35 8.98
C GLY A 92 -19.93 -1.03 8.55
N SER A 93 -20.01 -1.97 9.48
CA SER A 93 -19.60 -3.36 9.29
C SER A 93 -20.50 -4.32 10.03
N CYS A 94 -20.56 -5.58 9.56
CA CYS A 94 -21.26 -6.66 10.25
C CYS A 94 -20.58 -8.01 10.03
N ALA A 95 -20.77 -8.91 11.00
CA ALA A 95 -20.40 -10.31 10.84
C ALA A 95 -21.54 -11.09 10.17
N PHE A 96 -21.19 -11.95 9.21
CA PHE A 96 -22.10 -12.86 8.55
C PHE A 96 -21.38 -14.11 8.04
N GLY A 97 -21.93 -15.30 8.32
CA GLY A 97 -21.37 -16.58 7.85
C GLY A 97 -19.92 -16.85 8.25
N GLY A 98 -19.48 -16.33 9.40
CA GLY A 98 -18.08 -16.47 9.87
C GLY A 98 -17.08 -15.49 9.23
N ALA A 99 -17.55 -14.56 8.43
CA ALA A 99 -16.74 -13.49 7.84
C ALA A 99 -17.23 -12.11 8.25
N GLU A 100 -16.36 -11.12 8.20
CA GLU A 100 -16.68 -9.70 8.39
C GLU A 100 -16.90 -9.03 7.04
N TYR A 101 -17.96 -8.21 6.96
CA TYR A 101 -18.28 -7.39 5.80
C TYR A 101 -18.40 -5.94 6.21
N PHE A 102 -18.06 -5.03 5.31
CA PHE A 102 -18.21 -3.60 5.56
C PHE A 102 -18.70 -2.87 4.32
N LEU A 103 -19.39 -1.76 4.57
CA LEU A 103 -19.96 -0.88 3.57
C LEU A 103 -19.16 0.42 3.53
N MET A 104 -18.77 0.84 2.34
CA MET A 104 -18.05 2.07 2.11
C MET A 104 -18.57 2.84 0.89
N GLU A 105 -18.11 4.08 0.76
CA GLU A 105 -18.41 4.96 -0.37
C GLU A 105 -17.91 4.34 -1.68
N TYR A 106 -18.75 4.41 -2.73
CA TYR A 106 -18.33 4.11 -4.08
C TYR A 106 -17.64 5.35 -4.66
N CYS A 107 -16.32 5.33 -4.73
CA CYS A 107 -15.53 6.39 -5.32
C CYS A 107 -15.34 6.18 -6.82
N THR A 108 -15.30 7.27 -7.59
CA THR A 108 -15.01 7.25 -9.03
C THR A 108 -13.75 8.04 -9.30
N GLY A 109 -13.01 7.62 -10.31
CA GLY A 109 -11.78 8.28 -10.72
C GLY A 109 -11.03 7.41 -11.73
N GLU A 110 -9.98 7.98 -12.30
CA GLU A 110 -9.01 7.24 -13.10
C GLU A 110 -7.88 6.77 -12.19
N ASP A 111 -7.25 5.65 -12.53
CA ASP A 111 -6.05 5.22 -11.84
C ASP A 111 -4.82 6.09 -12.20
N LEU A 112 -3.67 5.78 -11.58
CA LEU A 112 -2.40 6.44 -11.86
C LEU A 112 -1.47 5.55 -12.71
N CYS A 113 -1.93 4.43 -13.27
CA CYS A 113 -1.11 3.49 -14.03
C CYS A 113 -0.39 4.15 -15.21
N ARG A 114 -1.01 5.16 -15.81
CA ARG A 114 -0.35 6.11 -16.71
C ARG A 114 -0.17 7.44 -15.99
N CYS A 115 1.03 7.67 -15.46
CA CYS A 115 1.35 8.86 -14.71
C CYS A 115 1.26 10.11 -15.58
N GLU A 116 0.44 11.06 -15.13
CA GLU A 116 0.38 12.42 -15.64
C GLU A 116 0.65 13.38 -14.46
N ARG A 117 1.39 14.46 -14.71
CA ARG A 117 1.83 15.38 -13.65
C ARG A 117 0.71 15.88 -12.74
N GLU A 118 -0.45 16.21 -13.30
CA GLU A 118 -1.58 16.71 -12.52
C GLU A 118 -2.24 15.60 -11.67
N LYS A 119 -2.37 14.38 -12.21
CA LYS A 119 -2.83 13.22 -11.46
C LYS A 119 -1.87 12.87 -10.32
N LEU A 120 -0.57 12.86 -10.62
CA LEU A 120 0.48 12.60 -9.64
C LEU A 120 0.44 13.63 -8.50
N ARG A 121 0.27 14.93 -8.82
CA ARG A 121 0.15 15.98 -7.82
C ARG A 121 -1.04 15.73 -6.89
N LYS A 122 -2.22 15.40 -7.43
CA LYS A 122 -3.41 15.06 -6.60
C LYS A 122 -3.18 13.84 -5.72
N ALA A 123 -2.51 12.81 -6.25
CA ALA A 123 -2.16 11.61 -5.47
C ALA A 123 -1.21 11.96 -4.31
N LEU A 124 -0.22 12.80 -4.57
CA LEU A 124 0.72 13.28 -3.54
C LEU A 124 0.05 14.20 -2.53
N ASP A 125 -0.86 15.09 -2.95
CA ASP A 125 -1.64 15.92 -2.03
C ASP A 125 -2.44 15.06 -1.03
N ALA A 126 -3.12 14.02 -1.51
CA ALA A 126 -3.87 13.11 -0.67
C ALA A 126 -2.97 12.31 0.30
N LEU A 127 -1.83 11.81 -0.18
CA LEU A 127 -0.85 11.11 0.65
C LEU A 127 -0.26 12.03 1.72
N ILE A 128 0.13 13.25 1.35
CA ILE A 128 0.70 14.26 2.26
C ILE A 128 -0.32 14.66 3.32
N GLU A 129 -1.56 14.99 2.94
CA GLU A 129 -2.64 15.36 3.87
C GLU A 129 -2.87 14.26 4.91
N MET A 130 -2.96 13.01 4.46
CA MET A 130 -3.11 11.85 5.32
C MET A 130 -1.92 11.69 6.28
N GLN A 131 -0.70 11.70 5.77
CA GLN A 131 0.48 11.45 6.58
C GLN A 131 0.79 12.59 7.55
N ASP A 132 0.50 13.84 7.18
CA ASP A 132 0.65 14.99 8.07
C ASP A 132 -0.33 14.92 9.26
N GLU A 133 -1.57 14.48 9.03
CA GLU A 133 -2.58 14.30 10.07
C GLU A 133 -2.18 13.26 11.13
N PHE A 134 -1.52 12.19 10.71
CA PHE A 134 -1.18 11.05 11.58
C PHE A 134 0.31 11.00 11.98
N TRP A 135 1.07 12.06 11.71
CA TRP A 135 2.51 12.07 11.99
C TRP A 135 2.82 11.86 13.47
N GLN A 136 3.56 10.79 13.78
CA GLN A 136 3.99 10.40 15.13
C GLN A 136 2.85 10.35 16.17
N ARG A 137 1.67 9.92 15.77
CA ARG A 137 0.52 9.68 16.67
C ARG A 137 0.75 8.36 17.44
N GLU A 138 1.54 8.43 18.52
CA GLU A 138 2.00 7.26 19.29
C GLU A 138 0.84 6.46 19.90
N GLU A 139 -0.26 7.11 20.26
CA GLU A 139 -1.46 6.48 20.77
C GLU A 139 -2.17 5.54 19.77
N LEU A 140 -1.77 5.59 18.48
CA LEU A 140 -2.31 4.76 17.41
C LEU A 140 -1.35 3.65 16.95
N TYR A 141 -0.18 3.51 17.59
CA TYR A 141 0.86 2.58 17.13
C TYR A 141 0.45 1.11 17.15
N ASP A 142 -0.50 0.74 18.00
CA ASP A 142 -1.03 -0.62 18.11
C ASP A 142 -2.30 -0.84 17.29
N SER A 143 -2.66 0.11 16.41
CA SER A 143 -3.88 0.07 15.61
C SER A 143 -3.64 -0.56 14.23
N ALA A 144 -4.52 -1.45 13.79
CA ALA A 144 -4.50 -2.15 12.50
C ALA A 144 -3.18 -2.92 12.24
N LEU A 145 -2.49 -2.68 11.11
CA LEU A 145 -1.18 -3.28 10.89
C LEU A 145 -0.14 -2.60 11.76
N THR A 146 0.32 -3.30 12.78
CA THR A 146 1.37 -2.78 13.67
C THR A 146 2.77 -2.95 13.06
N LEU A 147 3.73 -2.14 13.53
CA LEU A 147 5.13 -2.25 13.12
C LEU A 147 5.65 -3.68 13.29
N GLU A 148 5.35 -4.33 14.42
CA GLU A 148 5.84 -5.68 14.73
C GLU A 148 5.26 -6.73 13.75
N LYS A 149 3.99 -6.61 13.38
CA LYS A 149 3.38 -7.50 12.39
C LYS A 149 3.96 -7.28 10.99
N SER A 150 4.23 -6.03 10.61
CA SER A 150 4.89 -5.69 9.34
C SER A 150 6.30 -6.26 9.29
N LEU A 151 7.08 -6.14 10.37
CA LEU A 151 8.44 -6.66 10.47
C LEU A 151 8.52 -8.18 10.25
N VAL A 152 7.53 -8.96 10.67
CA VAL A 152 7.49 -10.40 10.37
C VAL A 152 7.50 -10.66 8.86
N GLY A 153 6.73 -9.89 8.09
CA GLY A 153 6.72 -9.97 6.63
C GLY A 153 8.03 -9.55 6.00
N ILE A 154 8.59 -8.45 6.50
CA ILE A 154 9.87 -7.88 6.06
C ILE A 154 11.01 -8.87 6.30
N GLU A 155 11.17 -9.39 7.50
CA GLU A 155 12.23 -10.36 7.83
C GLU A 155 12.11 -11.67 7.03
N ASN A 156 10.88 -12.12 6.75
CA ASN A 156 10.66 -13.28 5.88
C ASN A 156 11.11 -13.01 4.42
N ARG A 157 10.93 -11.80 3.90
CA ARG A 157 11.40 -11.41 2.55
C ARG A 157 12.92 -11.52 2.45
N GLY A 158 13.66 -11.04 3.44
CA GLY A 158 15.13 -11.06 3.48
C GLY A 158 15.76 -12.45 3.33
N ARG A 159 15.05 -13.52 3.72
CA ARG A 159 15.55 -14.90 3.62
C ARG A 159 15.68 -15.44 2.19
N TYR A 160 15.13 -14.75 1.20
CA TYR A 160 15.07 -15.21 -0.17
C TYR A 160 15.82 -14.30 -1.15
N LEU A 161 16.75 -13.47 -0.68
CA LEU A 161 17.48 -12.54 -1.55
C LEU A 161 18.61 -13.22 -2.34
N GLY A 162 19.13 -14.36 -1.85
CA GLY A 162 20.03 -15.23 -2.60
C GLY A 162 21.45 -14.71 -2.76
N SER A 163 21.82 -13.58 -2.15
CA SER A 163 23.19 -13.10 -2.10
C SER A 163 23.50 -12.51 -0.72
N LYS A 164 24.68 -12.84 -0.20
CA LYS A 164 25.13 -12.35 1.11
C LYS A 164 25.17 -10.82 1.19
N HIS A 165 25.55 -10.17 0.10
CA HIS A 165 25.59 -8.70 0.01
C HIS A 165 24.20 -8.07 0.17
N LEU A 166 23.19 -8.61 -0.51
CA LEU A 166 21.81 -8.15 -0.38
C LEU A 166 21.23 -8.45 1.00
N GLU A 167 21.58 -9.62 1.59
CA GLU A 167 21.13 -9.99 2.93
C GLU A 167 21.72 -9.06 4.02
N GLU A 168 22.99 -8.68 3.91
CA GLU A 168 23.64 -7.72 4.79
C GLU A 168 23.00 -6.32 4.68
N ALA A 169 22.80 -5.82 3.45
CA ALA A 169 22.11 -4.55 3.22
C ALA A 169 20.66 -4.58 3.75
N TYR A 170 19.99 -5.72 3.61
CA TYR A 170 18.62 -5.89 4.08
C TYR A 170 18.53 -5.89 5.61
N ALA A 171 19.50 -6.48 6.28
CA ALA A 171 19.60 -6.43 7.75
C ALA A 171 19.82 -4.98 8.25
N ALA A 172 20.59 -4.17 7.52
CA ALA A 172 20.75 -2.74 7.78
C ALA A 172 19.42 -2.00 7.59
N PHE A 173 18.70 -2.25 6.49
CA PHE A 173 17.37 -1.68 6.26
C PHE A 173 16.38 -1.98 7.40
N VAL A 174 16.37 -3.20 7.93
CA VAL A 174 15.47 -3.58 9.05
C VAL A 174 15.70 -2.69 10.28
N LYS A 175 16.94 -2.30 10.57
CA LYS A 175 17.25 -1.36 11.67
C LYS A 175 16.69 0.04 11.35
N ILE A 176 16.91 0.53 10.12
CA ILE A 176 16.37 1.82 9.65
C ILE A 176 14.84 1.82 9.74
N TYR A 177 14.19 0.74 9.30
CA TYR A 177 12.73 0.59 9.37
C TYR A 177 12.20 0.73 10.81
N ARG A 178 12.91 0.19 11.81
CA ARG A 178 12.51 0.27 13.23
C ARG A 178 12.61 1.66 13.82
N THR A 179 13.52 2.50 13.33
CA THR A 179 13.85 3.80 13.91
C THR A 179 13.31 5.00 13.14
N THR A 180 12.84 4.78 11.90
CA THR A 180 12.25 5.85 11.06
C THR A 180 10.95 6.36 11.66
N PRO A 181 10.70 7.70 11.70
CA PRO A 181 9.45 8.28 12.16
C PRO A 181 8.22 7.67 11.48
N ARG A 182 7.14 7.50 12.24
CA ARG A 182 5.94 6.77 11.80
C ARG A 182 4.75 7.68 11.56
N THR A 183 3.92 7.30 10.61
CA THR A 183 2.65 7.92 10.31
C THR A 183 1.69 6.89 9.73
N LEU A 184 0.45 7.27 9.41
CA LEU A 184 -0.45 6.37 8.69
C LEU A 184 0.10 6.07 7.31
N CYS A 185 0.30 4.79 7.03
CA CYS A 185 0.76 4.28 5.75
C CYS A 185 -0.26 3.31 5.16
N HIS A 186 -0.35 3.31 3.84
CA HIS A 186 -1.16 2.35 3.08
C HIS A 186 -0.45 1.00 2.90
N ASP A 187 0.89 1.02 2.88
CA ASP A 187 1.84 -0.09 2.72
C ASP A 187 1.68 -0.97 1.45
N ASP A 188 0.64 -0.74 0.65
CA ASP A 188 0.47 -1.29 -0.70
C ASP A 188 -0.04 -0.21 -1.68
N LEU A 189 0.54 0.99 -1.61
CA LEU A 189 0.16 2.11 -2.45
C LEU A 189 0.68 1.93 -3.88
N LEU A 190 -0.02 1.11 -4.64
CA LEU A 190 0.21 0.91 -6.07
C LEU A 190 -0.65 1.89 -6.89
N PRO A 191 -0.29 2.20 -8.15
CA PRO A 191 -0.98 3.22 -8.95
C PRO A 191 -2.47 2.92 -9.17
N PHE A 192 -2.88 1.66 -9.19
CA PHE A 192 -4.28 1.24 -9.32
C PHE A 192 -5.06 1.27 -7.98
N ASN A 193 -4.39 1.48 -6.84
CA ASN A 193 -5.02 1.72 -5.54
C ASN A 193 -5.29 3.22 -5.29
N LEU A 194 -5.22 4.02 -6.35
CA LEU A 194 -5.54 5.45 -6.39
C LEU A 194 -6.67 5.69 -7.39
N LEU A 195 -7.70 6.39 -6.95
CA LEU A 195 -8.77 6.89 -7.81
C LEU A 195 -8.67 8.40 -7.89
N ILE A 196 -8.29 8.90 -9.07
CA ILE A 196 -8.03 10.33 -9.33
C ILE A 196 -9.26 10.95 -10.00
N GLY A 197 -10.00 11.72 -9.24
CA GLY A 197 -11.12 12.54 -9.71
C GLY A 197 -10.84 14.02 -9.50
N GLU A 198 -11.79 14.71 -8.85
CA GLU A 198 -11.57 16.08 -8.37
C GLU A 198 -10.43 16.10 -7.33
N ARG A 199 -10.41 15.10 -6.44
CA ARG A 199 -9.30 14.76 -5.53
C ARG A 199 -8.87 13.32 -5.77
N ALA A 200 -7.74 12.93 -5.20
CA ALA A 200 -7.33 11.53 -5.18
C ALA A 200 -7.87 10.84 -3.92
N VAL A 201 -8.33 9.60 -4.08
CA VAL A 201 -8.79 8.72 -3.00
C VAL A 201 -7.98 7.44 -3.01
N LEU A 202 -7.43 7.06 -1.86
CA LEU A 202 -6.69 5.83 -1.66
C LEU A 202 -7.67 4.73 -1.30
N ILE A 203 -7.62 3.60 -2.02
CA ILE A 203 -8.49 2.43 -1.83
C ILE A 203 -7.67 1.18 -1.52
N ASP A 204 -8.32 0.12 -1.04
CA ASP A 204 -7.71 -1.18 -0.73
C ASP A 204 -6.72 -1.14 0.45
N TRP A 205 -7.21 -0.73 1.60
CA TRP A 205 -6.46 -0.51 2.85
C TRP A 205 -6.09 -1.80 3.61
N GLU A 206 -5.85 -2.89 2.90
CA GLU A 206 -5.61 -4.23 3.49
C GLU A 206 -4.41 -4.25 4.43
N TYR A 207 -3.41 -3.39 4.18
CA TYR A 207 -2.17 -3.30 4.97
C TYR A 207 -1.98 -1.93 5.63
N GLY A 208 -3.06 -1.20 5.85
CA GLY A 208 -3.00 0.12 6.50
C GLY A 208 -2.57 0.05 7.96
N GLY A 209 -1.69 0.97 8.38
CA GLY A 209 -1.21 1.05 9.76
C GLY A 209 -0.24 2.20 10.02
N ILE A 210 0.13 2.42 11.29
CA ILE A 210 1.12 3.42 11.66
C ILE A 210 2.53 2.85 11.47
N LEU A 211 3.09 3.09 10.31
CA LEU A 211 4.35 2.53 9.82
C LEU A 211 5.35 3.66 9.47
N PRO A 212 6.61 3.34 9.17
CA PRO A 212 7.60 4.32 8.74
C PRO A 212 7.10 5.16 7.55
N TYR A 213 7.23 6.48 7.64
CA TYR A 213 6.63 7.43 6.70
C TYR A 213 6.97 7.19 5.21
N PRO A 214 8.16 6.69 4.83
CA PRO A 214 8.46 6.49 3.43
C PRO A 214 7.76 5.27 2.80
N SER A 215 7.21 4.33 3.59
CA SER A 215 6.65 3.06 3.08
C SER A 215 5.69 3.26 1.91
N SER A 216 4.63 4.06 2.10
CA SER A 216 3.65 4.30 1.04
C SER A 216 4.23 5.06 -0.16
N PHE A 217 5.08 6.08 0.11
CA PHE A 217 5.66 6.88 -0.96
C PHE A 217 6.67 6.08 -1.79
N ALA A 218 7.55 5.32 -1.14
CA ALA A 218 8.49 4.43 -1.83
C ALA A 218 7.75 3.38 -2.67
N ARG A 219 6.69 2.76 -2.10
CA ARG A 219 5.84 1.79 -2.83
C ARG A 219 5.25 2.40 -4.08
N LEU A 220 4.74 3.63 -4.01
CA LEU A 220 4.15 4.33 -5.15
C LEU A 220 5.16 4.53 -6.27
N ILE A 221 6.36 5.02 -5.97
CA ILE A 221 7.32 5.42 -7.02
C ILE A 221 8.29 4.31 -7.44
N ALA A 222 8.45 3.25 -6.66
CA ALA A 222 9.44 2.19 -6.92
C ALA A 222 9.24 1.50 -8.27
N HIS A 223 7.99 1.32 -8.68
CA HIS A 223 7.62 0.51 -9.84
C HIS A 223 7.33 1.32 -11.10
N GLY A 224 7.38 2.67 -11.03
CA GLY A 224 7.22 3.52 -12.21
C GLY A 224 8.42 3.40 -13.16
N ARG A 225 8.17 3.10 -14.44
CA ARG A 225 9.19 3.00 -15.50
C ARG A 225 8.75 3.77 -16.72
N GLN A 226 9.70 4.37 -17.43
CA GLN A 226 9.45 5.07 -18.70
C GLN A 226 9.58 4.10 -19.87
N GLU A 227 8.75 3.06 -19.87
CA GLU A 227 8.70 2.03 -20.89
C GLU A 227 7.26 1.76 -21.30
N GLU A 228 7.01 1.43 -22.58
CA GLU A 228 5.67 1.04 -23.03
C GLU A 228 5.30 -0.37 -22.53
N GLY A 229 4.03 -0.58 -22.24
CA GLY A 229 3.51 -1.90 -21.82
C GLY A 229 3.76 -2.26 -20.36
N VAL A 230 4.36 -1.37 -19.55
CA VAL A 230 4.50 -1.59 -18.11
C VAL A 230 3.19 -1.24 -17.40
N PHE A 231 2.95 -1.89 -16.25
CA PHE A 231 1.76 -1.63 -15.46
C PHE A 231 1.74 -0.23 -14.81
N PHE A 232 2.89 0.43 -14.70
CA PHE A 232 3.00 1.79 -14.20
C PHE A 232 4.00 2.59 -15.04
N TYR A 233 3.48 3.41 -15.95
CA TYR A 233 4.29 4.33 -16.73
C TYR A 233 4.56 5.61 -15.94
N MET A 234 5.82 5.95 -15.71
CA MET A 234 6.26 7.18 -15.04
C MET A 234 7.58 7.66 -15.66
N THR A 235 7.66 8.94 -16.03
CA THR A 235 8.90 9.53 -16.50
C THR A 235 9.88 9.80 -15.35
N GLN A 236 11.17 9.93 -15.67
CA GLN A 236 12.16 10.33 -14.66
C GLN A 236 11.89 11.73 -14.10
N ASP A 237 11.36 12.63 -14.92
CA ASP A 237 10.99 13.99 -14.49
C ASP A 237 9.80 13.97 -13.51
N ASP A 238 8.81 13.09 -13.73
CA ASP A 238 7.70 12.90 -12.81
C ASP A 238 8.16 12.28 -11.49
N ARG A 239 9.08 11.33 -11.54
CA ARG A 239 9.69 10.76 -10.34
C ARG A 239 10.46 11.82 -9.54
N ASN A 240 11.27 12.63 -10.19
CA ASN A 240 12.03 13.71 -9.54
C ASN A 240 11.09 14.76 -8.94
N PHE A 241 10.04 15.12 -9.67
CA PHE A 241 9.00 15.98 -9.15
C PHE A 241 8.33 15.39 -7.92
N ALA A 242 7.92 14.13 -7.96
CA ALA A 242 7.28 13.47 -6.81
C ALA A 242 8.16 13.50 -5.56
N ILE A 243 9.46 13.19 -5.71
CA ILE A 243 10.43 13.20 -4.62
C ILE A 243 10.55 14.59 -3.99
N GLN A 244 10.69 15.63 -4.81
CA GLN A 244 10.81 17.00 -4.31
C GLN A 244 9.49 17.50 -3.70
N TYR A 245 8.36 17.23 -4.36
CA TYR A 245 7.03 17.67 -3.91
C TYR A 245 6.65 17.05 -2.56
N TYR A 246 6.90 15.74 -2.40
CA TYR A 246 6.65 15.04 -1.13
C TYR A 246 7.55 15.56 -0.01
N TYR A 247 8.83 15.82 -0.29
CA TYR A 247 9.73 16.44 0.68
C TYR A 247 9.20 17.79 1.14
N ASP A 248 8.89 18.70 0.19
CA ASP A 248 8.44 20.05 0.50
C ASP A 248 7.09 20.08 1.21
N GLY A 249 6.18 19.20 0.82
CA GLY A 249 4.83 19.13 1.37
C GLY A 249 4.73 18.51 2.76
N LEU A 250 5.57 17.51 3.06
CA LEU A 250 5.51 16.75 4.32
C LEU A 250 6.81 16.79 5.10
N VAL A 251 7.88 16.21 4.55
CA VAL A 251 9.06 15.81 5.32
C VAL A 251 9.80 17.02 5.92
N ARG A 252 9.90 18.11 5.12
CA ARG A 252 10.52 19.36 5.56
C ARG A 252 9.76 20.00 6.73
N LYS A 253 8.43 19.90 6.77
CA LYS A 253 7.61 20.44 7.87
C LYS A 253 7.95 19.79 9.21
N HIS A 254 8.34 18.52 9.17
CA HIS A 254 8.71 17.73 10.35
C HIS A 254 10.21 17.80 10.68
N GLY A 255 10.94 18.72 10.08
CA GLY A 255 12.33 19.05 10.45
C GLY A 255 13.39 18.07 9.95
N ILE A 256 13.05 17.15 9.06
CA ILE A 256 14.00 16.19 8.49
C ILE A 256 14.76 16.87 7.33
N PRO A 257 16.10 16.93 7.37
CA PRO A 257 16.90 17.54 6.29
C PRO A 257 16.76 16.75 4.97
N TYR A 258 16.82 17.45 3.82
CA TYR A 258 16.70 16.83 2.50
C TYR A 258 17.69 15.67 2.27
N ALA A 259 18.93 15.82 2.69
CA ALA A 259 19.95 14.77 2.54
C ALA A 259 19.61 13.51 3.37
N GLU A 260 19.01 13.67 4.55
CA GLU A 260 18.56 12.56 5.40
C GLU A 260 17.35 11.88 4.76
N TYR A 261 16.36 12.65 4.34
CA TYR A 261 15.19 12.15 3.60
C TYR A 261 15.61 11.34 2.37
N ARG A 262 16.51 11.86 1.55
CA ARG A 262 16.95 11.19 0.32
C ARG A 262 17.62 9.83 0.61
N ARG A 263 18.42 9.75 1.67
CA ARG A 263 19.02 8.48 2.10
C ARG A 263 17.96 7.49 2.56
N THR A 264 17.09 7.93 3.49
CA THR A 264 16.00 7.08 3.98
C THR A 264 15.09 6.60 2.83
N LEU A 265 14.81 7.45 1.84
CA LEU A 265 14.04 7.04 0.67
C LEU A 265 14.77 5.98 -0.16
N ASP A 266 16.09 6.11 -0.37
CA ASP A 266 16.89 5.09 -1.08
C ASP A 266 16.82 3.73 -0.34
N ASP A 267 16.80 3.72 1.01
CA ASP A 267 16.66 2.51 1.83
C ASP A 267 15.30 1.83 1.62
N PHE A 268 14.22 2.61 1.55
CA PHE A 268 12.88 2.08 1.29
C PHE A 268 12.68 1.66 -0.17
N LEU A 269 13.31 2.33 -1.13
CA LEU A 269 13.32 1.88 -2.52
C LEU A 269 14.09 0.57 -2.69
N PHE A 270 15.20 0.39 -1.99
CA PHE A 270 15.92 -0.89 -1.92
C PHE A 270 15.00 -2.02 -1.44
N TYR A 271 14.25 -1.78 -0.36
CA TYR A 271 13.26 -2.74 0.14
C TYR A 271 12.21 -3.12 -0.91
N GLU A 272 11.67 -2.14 -1.65
CA GLU A 272 10.69 -2.39 -2.70
C GLU A 272 11.28 -3.21 -3.85
N TYR A 273 12.50 -2.92 -4.28
CA TYR A 273 13.18 -3.69 -5.33
C TYR A 273 13.47 -5.12 -4.90
N CYS A 274 13.79 -5.36 -3.63
CA CYS A 274 13.98 -6.68 -3.06
C CYS A 274 12.73 -7.58 -3.14
N GLU A 275 11.53 -7.04 -3.32
CA GLU A 275 10.32 -7.85 -3.51
C GLU A 275 10.42 -8.74 -4.76
N TRP A 276 10.83 -8.18 -5.90
CA TRP A 276 10.97 -8.94 -7.14
C TRP A 276 12.12 -9.95 -7.10
N VAL A 277 13.21 -9.60 -6.41
CA VAL A 277 14.32 -10.53 -6.17
C VAL A 277 13.86 -11.71 -5.32
N MET A 278 13.16 -11.45 -4.22
CA MET A 278 12.57 -12.47 -3.36
C MET A 278 11.59 -13.36 -4.13
N LEU A 279 10.69 -12.77 -4.92
CA LEU A 279 9.71 -13.54 -5.70
C LEU A 279 10.38 -14.46 -6.72
N GLY A 280 11.37 -13.94 -7.47
CA GLY A 280 12.13 -14.74 -8.42
C GLY A 280 12.89 -15.89 -7.78
N ASN A 281 13.51 -15.67 -6.62
CA ASN A 281 14.27 -16.72 -5.91
C ASN A 281 13.36 -17.73 -5.21
N ARG A 282 12.29 -17.27 -4.55
CA ARG A 282 11.37 -18.13 -3.77
C ARG A 282 10.56 -19.07 -4.66
N TYR A 283 10.14 -18.59 -5.83
CA TYR A 283 9.26 -19.34 -6.75
C TYR A 283 9.97 -19.84 -8.00
N ASP A 284 11.30 -19.77 -8.03
CA ASP A 284 12.15 -20.17 -9.17
C ASP A 284 11.74 -19.51 -10.50
N ASN A 285 11.37 -18.23 -10.42
CA ASN A 285 10.92 -17.42 -11.56
C ASN A 285 11.94 -16.32 -11.93
N ARG A 286 13.22 -16.68 -12.01
CA ARG A 286 14.30 -15.74 -12.36
C ARG A 286 14.33 -15.37 -13.85
N SER A 287 13.58 -16.08 -14.66
CA SER A 287 13.39 -15.78 -16.09
C SER A 287 12.41 -14.61 -16.33
N ASP A 288 11.66 -14.16 -15.33
CA ASP A 288 10.85 -12.95 -15.41
C ASP A 288 11.78 -11.73 -15.65
N GLU A 289 11.47 -10.91 -16.65
CA GLU A 289 12.26 -9.72 -16.98
C GLU A 289 12.43 -8.75 -15.80
N ARG A 290 11.43 -8.70 -14.92
CA ARG A 290 11.41 -7.87 -13.70
C ARG A 290 12.49 -8.31 -12.72
N TYR A 291 12.78 -9.61 -12.63
CA TYR A 291 13.82 -10.12 -11.73
C TYR A 291 15.18 -9.46 -12.00
N GLY A 292 15.67 -9.54 -13.26
CA GLY A 292 16.97 -8.98 -13.63
C GLY A 292 17.01 -7.45 -13.49
N TYR A 293 15.92 -6.78 -13.84
CA TYR A 293 15.80 -5.33 -13.70
C TYR A 293 15.90 -4.88 -12.24
N TYR A 294 15.08 -5.44 -11.36
CA TYR A 294 15.06 -5.05 -9.95
C TYR A 294 16.26 -5.57 -9.16
N LEU A 295 16.84 -6.72 -9.54
CA LEU A 295 18.09 -7.19 -8.94
C LEU A 295 19.21 -6.16 -9.12
N ARG A 296 19.39 -5.61 -10.33
CA ARG A 296 20.39 -4.57 -10.58
C ARG A 296 20.15 -3.33 -9.72
N LEU A 297 18.92 -2.84 -9.64
CA LEU A 297 18.57 -1.68 -8.81
C LEU A 297 18.78 -1.94 -7.31
N ALA A 298 18.44 -3.14 -6.85
CA ALA A 298 18.68 -3.55 -5.47
C ALA A 298 20.19 -3.60 -5.14
N GLU A 299 21.01 -4.16 -6.02
CA GLU A 299 22.47 -4.22 -5.85
C GLU A 299 23.10 -2.83 -5.82
N GLU A 300 22.66 -1.90 -6.70
CA GLU A 300 23.12 -0.51 -6.69
C GLU A 300 22.83 0.21 -5.37
N LEU A 301 21.63 0.02 -4.79
CA LEU A 301 21.26 0.63 -3.51
C LEU A 301 21.91 -0.09 -2.32
N ALA A 302 22.07 -1.42 -2.37
CA ALA A 302 22.75 -2.18 -1.34
C ALA A 302 24.17 -1.67 -1.08
N GLN A 303 24.91 -1.32 -2.13
CA GLN A 303 26.26 -0.75 -2.00
C GLN A 303 26.25 0.56 -1.21
N LYS A 304 25.27 1.43 -1.47
CA LYS A 304 25.12 2.70 -0.74
C LYS A 304 24.77 2.47 0.74
N LEU A 305 23.83 1.57 1.02
CA LEU A 305 23.39 1.21 2.38
C LEU A 305 24.55 0.73 3.23
N ILE A 306 25.33 -0.24 2.74
CA ILE A 306 26.48 -0.79 3.47
C ILE A 306 27.58 0.27 3.69
N GLN A 307 27.81 1.15 2.71
CA GLN A 307 28.76 2.25 2.86
C GLN A 307 28.33 3.24 3.95
N GLN A 308 27.04 3.51 4.07
CA GLN A 308 26.46 4.42 5.07
C GLN A 308 26.55 3.84 6.48
N GLU A 309 26.30 2.53 6.69
CA GLU A 309 26.51 1.88 8.01
C GLU A 309 27.95 2.00 8.50
N ASN A 310 28.92 2.00 7.59
CA ASN A 310 30.33 2.11 7.90
C ASN A 310 30.85 3.55 8.05
N ASP A 311 29.98 4.56 7.83
CA ASP A 311 30.34 5.97 7.98
C ASP A 311 30.38 6.36 9.48
N PRO A 312 31.54 6.82 10.02
CA PRO A 312 31.70 7.20 11.43
C PRO A 312 30.69 8.25 11.92
N VAL A 313 30.17 9.09 11.02
CA VAL A 313 29.14 10.10 11.33
C VAL A 313 27.80 9.45 11.68
N PHE A 314 27.51 8.28 11.12
CA PHE A 314 26.29 7.53 11.40
C PHE A 314 26.35 6.80 12.75
N GLN A 315 27.50 6.18 13.05
CA GLN A 315 27.72 5.45 14.32
C GLN A 315 27.66 6.37 15.55
N ALA A 316 27.96 7.65 15.39
CA ALA A 316 27.87 8.64 16.47
C ALA A 316 26.45 9.05 16.85
N LYS A 317 25.44 8.79 15.99
CA LYS A 317 24.00 9.06 16.28
C LYS A 317 23.32 7.92 17.04
N GLU A 318 23.75 6.68 16.89
CA GLU A 318 23.20 5.51 17.62
C GLU A 318 23.63 5.44 19.08
N THR A 319 24.63 6.23 19.48
CA THR A 319 25.19 6.26 20.84
C THR A 319 24.67 7.43 21.68
N ARG A 320 23.69 8.19 21.19
CA ARG A 320 23.04 9.30 21.93
C ARG A 320 21.57 9.03 22.11
#